data_71f894591a261ea65eca10602aaae5b4
#
_entry.id   71f894591a261ea65eca10602aaae5b4
#
_cell.length_a   1.000
_cell.length_b   1.000
_cell.length_c   1.000
_cell.angle_alpha   90.00
_cell.angle_beta   90.00
_cell.angle_gamma   90.00
#
_symmetry.space_group_name_H-M   'P 1'
#
loop_
_entity.id
_entity.type
_entity.pdbx_description
1 polymer ?
#
loop_
_entity_poly.entity_id
_entity_poly.type
_entity_poly.pdbx_seq_one_letter_code
_entity_poly.pdbx_strand_id
1 'polypeptide(L)'
;MSSYREINVLDETKPILLVQDTDTRKMYVKKPVPAHSRELYNKLQAFSFSGIPQIHEFCETEEGLFLYEDYISGQTLQTVLDDSFNLPEDAAVDIICQLCDILSPLHRCDPPIIHRDIKPSNILLTPSDHVILIDFDASREFDAGKPEDTVLLGTREYAAPEQYGFGQSDARSDIYALGVLLNKMLTGTYPRRECPEGSLGEIITRCTALLPEQRYASVEELKAALTSRSSKSAPPRPARKSHPILAFLLSISAIMVGTSLSIPTKTSAQHLMQDHICVTLWLLFLVMLLCNIGGISDKLPILRRSTVSGFLFWMLFSGFLAAGLLRLLYLF
;
A
#
# COMPACT_ATOMS: atom_id res chain seq x y z
N MET A 1 11.47 -12.38 38.69
CA MET A 1 10.62 -11.47 37.88
C MET A 1 11.55 -10.46 37.24
N SER A 2 11.58 -10.41 35.94
CA SER A 2 12.38 -9.40 35.23
C SER A 2 11.85 -8.01 35.60
N SER A 3 12.75 -7.04 35.80
CA SER A 3 12.37 -5.67 36.14
C SER A 3 12.39 -4.82 34.87
N TYR A 4 11.26 -4.30 34.48
CA TYR A 4 11.10 -3.48 33.25
C TYR A 4 10.92 -2.01 33.60
N ARG A 5 11.63 -1.15 32.89
CA ARG A 5 11.45 0.31 32.91
C ARG A 5 10.69 0.73 31.68
N GLU A 6 9.58 1.43 31.83
CA GLU A 6 8.84 2.04 30.73
C GLU A 6 9.66 3.17 30.10
N ILE A 7 9.73 3.15 28.77
CA ILE A 7 10.51 4.10 27.96
C ILE A 7 9.60 5.03 27.17
N ASN A 8 8.59 4.48 26.46
CA ASN A 8 7.71 5.25 25.61
C ASN A 8 6.37 4.53 25.41
N VAL A 9 5.34 5.29 25.05
CA VAL A 9 4.06 4.78 24.58
C VAL A 9 4.14 4.59 23.08
N LEU A 10 3.85 3.39 22.59
CA LEU A 10 3.86 3.09 21.14
C LEU A 10 2.49 3.29 20.50
N ASP A 11 1.41 3.10 21.25
CA ASP A 11 0.04 3.35 20.81
C ASP A 11 -0.76 3.96 21.98
N GLU A 12 -1.31 5.15 21.74
CA GLU A 12 -2.13 5.85 22.76
C GLU A 12 -3.55 5.28 22.88
N THR A 13 -4.03 4.59 21.85
CA THR A 13 -5.38 3.99 21.83
C THR A 13 -5.43 2.65 22.54
N LYS A 14 -4.31 1.92 22.55
CA LYS A 14 -4.08 0.72 23.32
C LYS A 14 -2.88 0.96 24.24
N PRO A 15 -2.82 0.48 25.48
CA PRO A 15 -1.68 0.67 26.36
C PRO A 15 -0.49 -0.22 25.94
N ILE A 16 0.02 0.03 24.70
CA ILE A 16 1.19 -0.64 24.15
C ILE A 16 2.42 0.21 24.47
N LEU A 17 3.34 -0.36 25.24
CA LEU A 17 4.49 0.33 25.78
C LEU A 17 5.79 -0.25 25.26
N LEU A 18 6.75 0.62 24.94
CA LEU A 18 8.15 0.25 24.80
C LEU A 18 8.76 0.20 26.20
N VAL A 19 9.32 -0.95 26.57
CA VAL A 19 9.95 -1.16 27.88
C VAL A 19 11.36 -1.67 27.70
N GLN A 20 12.21 -1.38 28.69
CA GLN A 20 13.59 -1.87 28.75
C GLN A 20 13.76 -2.77 29.97
N ASP A 21 14.24 -3.97 29.75
CA ASP A 21 14.72 -4.85 30.82
C ASP A 21 15.92 -4.19 31.51
N THR A 22 15.85 -4.04 32.81
CA THR A 22 16.88 -3.31 33.60
C THR A 22 18.21 -4.07 33.71
N ASP A 23 18.17 -5.40 33.59
CA ASP A 23 19.34 -6.27 33.73
C ASP A 23 20.05 -6.44 32.38
N THR A 24 19.33 -6.81 31.36
CA THR A 24 19.89 -7.11 30.03
C THR A 24 19.98 -5.89 29.11
N ARG A 25 19.28 -4.78 29.42
CA ARG A 25 19.15 -3.58 28.61
C ARG A 25 18.43 -3.81 27.27
N LYS A 26 17.88 -4.99 27.04
CA LYS A 26 17.08 -5.28 25.85
C LYS A 26 15.76 -4.52 25.87
N MET A 27 15.26 -4.19 24.68
CA MET A 27 14.01 -3.51 24.49
C MET A 27 12.91 -4.52 24.15
N TYR A 28 11.74 -4.33 24.76
CA TYR A 28 10.56 -5.16 24.56
C TYR A 28 9.33 -4.32 24.35
N VAL A 29 8.31 -4.92 23.78
CA VAL A 29 6.96 -4.37 23.71
C VAL A 29 6.13 -5.04 24.79
N LYS A 30 5.55 -4.23 25.70
CA LYS A 30 4.54 -4.66 26.67
C LYS A 30 3.17 -4.30 26.13
N LYS A 31 2.29 -5.28 25.96
CA LYS A 31 0.93 -5.06 25.50
C LYS A 31 -0.09 -5.87 26.31
N PRO A 32 -1.30 -5.32 26.56
CA PRO A 32 -2.38 -6.08 27.14
C PRO A 32 -2.86 -7.13 26.15
N VAL A 33 -3.20 -8.31 26.63
CA VAL A 33 -3.79 -9.37 25.79
C VAL A 33 -5.06 -9.89 26.44
N PRO A 34 -6.10 -10.23 25.65
CA PRO A 34 -7.31 -10.85 26.19
C PRO A 34 -6.96 -12.17 26.89
N ALA A 35 -7.55 -12.42 28.04
CA ALA A 35 -7.26 -13.65 28.81
C ALA A 35 -7.52 -14.94 28.01
N HIS A 36 -8.51 -14.92 27.12
CA HIS A 36 -8.82 -16.07 26.25
C HIS A 36 -7.78 -16.34 25.16
N SER A 37 -6.91 -15.38 24.87
CA SER A 37 -5.84 -15.51 23.85
C SER A 37 -4.57 -16.14 24.44
N ARG A 38 -4.49 -16.33 25.76
CA ARG A 38 -3.29 -16.86 26.44
C ARG A 38 -2.80 -18.20 25.90
N GLU A 39 -3.73 -19.10 25.61
CA GLU A 39 -3.39 -20.44 25.07
C GLU A 39 -2.75 -20.34 23.68
N LEU A 40 -3.30 -19.49 22.81
CA LEU A 40 -2.74 -19.20 21.49
C LEU A 40 -1.33 -18.62 21.61
N TYR A 41 -1.15 -17.59 22.43
CA TYR A 41 0.16 -16.96 22.62
C TYR A 41 1.20 -17.93 23.27
N ASN A 42 0.78 -18.85 24.14
CA ASN A 42 1.66 -19.91 24.63
C ASN A 42 2.15 -20.82 23.50
N LYS A 43 1.30 -21.16 22.53
CA LYS A 43 1.69 -21.92 21.34
C LYS A 43 2.65 -21.15 20.46
N LEU A 44 2.37 -19.85 20.20
CA LEU A 44 3.26 -18.99 19.43
C LEU A 44 4.65 -18.88 20.09
N GLN A 45 4.70 -18.79 21.42
CA GLN A 45 5.95 -18.78 22.19
C GLN A 45 6.72 -20.11 22.03
N ALA A 46 6.04 -21.23 22.15
CA ALA A 46 6.66 -22.57 22.10
C ALA A 46 7.30 -22.90 20.74
N PHE A 47 6.73 -22.41 19.65
CA PHE A 47 7.17 -22.75 18.29
C PHE A 47 8.19 -21.76 17.69
N SER A 48 8.40 -20.57 18.28
CA SER A 48 9.37 -19.56 17.78
C SER A 48 9.27 -19.37 16.25
N PHE A 49 8.11 -18.96 15.74
CA PHE A 49 7.90 -18.77 14.32
C PHE A 49 8.74 -17.61 13.77
N SER A 50 9.37 -17.81 12.60
CA SER A 50 10.07 -16.74 11.89
C SER A 50 9.08 -15.70 11.35
N GLY A 51 9.46 -14.42 11.40
CA GLY A 51 8.63 -13.33 10.89
C GLY A 51 7.52 -12.85 11.82
N ILE A 52 7.53 -13.32 13.08
CA ILE A 52 6.71 -12.76 14.18
C ILE A 52 7.61 -12.40 15.36
N PRO A 53 7.25 -11.42 16.21
CA PRO A 53 8.01 -11.10 17.39
C PRO A 53 8.10 -12.29 18.35
N GLN A 54 9.28 -12.56 18.88
CA GLN A 54 9.46 -13.61 19.88
C GLN A 54 8.80 -13.19 21.19
N ILE A 55 7.94 -14.05 21.73
CA ILE A 55 7.29 -13.86 23.02
C ILE A 55 8.23 -14.29 24.15
N HIS A 56 8.45 -13.41 25.11
CA HIS A 56 9.33 -13.68 26.24
C HIS A 56 8.58 -14.19 27.47
N GLU A 57 7.63 -13.38 27.94
CA GLU A 57 6.88 -13.74 29.14
C GLU A 57 5.49 -13.14 29.18
N PHE A 58 4.67 -13.68 30.08
CA PHE A 58 3.36 -13.13 30.44
C PHE A 58 3.43 -12.63 31.89
N CYS A 59 2.81 -11.49 32.13
CA CYS A 59 2.63 -10.93 33.46
C CYS A 59 1.14 -10.72 33.72
N GLU A 60 0.63 -11.36 34.75
CA GLU A 60 -0.75 -11.16 35.22
C GLU A 60 -0.72 -10.15 36.38
N THR A 61 -1.47 -9.07 36.25
CA THR A 61 -1.63 -8.00 37.23
C THR A 61 -3.08 -7.79 37.58
N GLU A 62 -3.37 -6.90 38.53
CA GLU A 62 -4.75 -6.48 38.83
C GLU A 62 -5.41 -5.79 37.63
N GLU A 63 -4.64 -5.21 36.70
CA GLU A 63 -5.11 -4.54 35.49
C GLU A 63 -5.38 -5.52 34.34
N GLY A 64 -4.91 -6.77 34.42
CA GLY A 64 -5.10 -7.81 33.42
C GLY A 64 -3.84 -8.58 33.05
N LEU A 65 -3.93 -9.31 31.93
CA LEU A 65 -2.84 -10.09 31.37
C LEU A 65 -2.04 -9.23 30.40
N PHE A 66 -0.72 -9.14 30.59
CA PHE A 66 0.21 -8.47 29.72
C PHE A 66 1.19 -9.46 29.10
N LEU A 67 1.54 -9.20 27.84
CA LEU A 67 2.53 -9.93 27.06
C LEU A 67 3.77 -9.06 26.88
N TYR A 68 4.95 -9.67 26.98
CA TYR A 68 6.23 -9.05 26.62
C TYR A 68 6.81 -9.78 25.42
N GLU A 69 7.02 -9.04 24.32
CA GLU A 69 7.58 -9.58 23.08
C GLU A 69 8.75 -8.72 22.59
N ASP A 70 9.58 -9.25 21.69
CA ASP A 70 10.71 -8.51 21.14
C ASP A 70 10.26 -7.19 20.52
N TYR A 71 10.98 -6.11 20.83
CA TYR A 71 10.86 -4.87 20.08
C TYR A 71 11.58 -4.99 18.74
N ILE A 72 10.86 -4.84 17.66
CA ILE A 72 11.40 -4.87 16.30
C ILE A 72 11.45 -3.43 15.77
N SER A 73 12.65 -2.97 15.41
CA SER A 73 12.81 -1.66 14.76
C SER A 73 12.33 -1.73 13.33
N GLY A 74 11.40 -0.87 12.96
CA GLY A 74 10.81 -0.82 11.62
C GLY A 74 9.70 0.22 11.55
N GLN A 75 9.12 0.34 10.36
CA GLN A 75 7.92 1.15 10.11
C GLN A 75 6.75 0.24 9.80
N THR A 76 5.54 0.63 10.19
CA THR A 76 4.36 -0.10 9.73
C THR A 76 4.16 0.11 8.23
N LEU A 77 3.67 -0.91 7.55
CA LEU A 77 3.29 -0.79 6.14
C LEU A 77 2.21 0.30 5.95
N GLN A 78 1.41 0.58 7.00
CA GLN A 78 0.45 1.68 7.00
C GLN A 78 1.17 3.03 6.85
N THR A 79 2.20 3.30 7.66
CA THR A 79 3.00 4.52 7.56
C THR A 79 3.61 4.68 6.17
N VAL A 80 4.16 3.59 5.62
CA VAL A 80 4.74 3.60 4.27
C VAL A 80 3.69 3.92 3.20
N LEU A 81 2.46 3.39 3.32
CA LEU A 81 1.38 3.66 2.38
C LEU A 81 0.76 5.05 2.55
N ASP A 82 0.81 5.63 3.74
CA ASP A 82 0.38 7.01 3.99
C ASP A 82 1.35 8.01 3.33
N ASP A 83 2.64 7.70 3.34
CA ASP A 83 3.67 8.52 2.68
C ASP A 83 3.73 8.29 1.16
N SER A 84 3.48 7.05 0.71
CA SER A 84 3.63 6.62 -0.68
C SER A 84 2.34 6.00 -1.18
N PHE A 85 1.45 6.75 -1.78
CA PHE A 85 0.11 6.31 -2.19
C PHE A 85 0.01 4.85 -2.71
N ASN A 86 1.05 4.33 -3.37
CA ASN A 86 1.16 2.93 -3.80
C ASN A 86 2.64 2.48 -3.84
N LEU A 87 2.86 1.17 -3.91
CA LEU A 87 4.17 0.55 -4.02
C LEU A 87 4.43 0.04 -5.45
N PRO A 88 5.72 -0.10 -5.85
CA PRO A 88 6.09 -0.84 -7.06
C PRO A 88 5.58 -2.28 -7.00
N GLU A 89 5.23 -2.86 -8.16
CA GLU A 89 4.69 -4.22 -8.26
C GLU A 89 5.60 -5.26 -7.60
N ASP A 90 6.90 -5.19 -7.86
CA ASP A 90 7.87 -6.15 -7.32
C ASP A 90 7.96 -6.08 -5.79
N ALA A 91 7.96 -4.86 -5.22
CA ALA A 91 7.95 -4.67 -3.77
C ALA A 91 6.66 -5.19 -3.12
N ALA A 92 5.50 -4.92 -3.74
CA ALA A 92 4.21 -5.40 -3.23
C ALA A 92 4.13 -6.94 -3.28
N VAL A 93 4.61 -7.55 -4.35
CA VAL A 93 4.66 -9.02 -4.50
C VAL A 93 5.62 -9.64 -3.49
N ASP A 94 6.79 -9.04 -3.28
CA ASP A 94 7.77 -9.54 -2.32
C ASP A 94 7.21 -9.55 -0.88
N ILE A 95 6.54 -8.45 -0.48
CA ILE A 95 5.86 -8.37 0.82
C ILE A 95 4.82 -9.49 0.98
N ILE A 96 3.99 -9.74 -0.03
CA ILE A 96 2.99 -10.82 0.03
C ILE A 96 3.67 -12.19 0.08
N CYS A 97 4.74 -12.41 -0.66
CA CYS A 97 5.49 -13.66 -0.62
C CYS A 97 6.10 -13.92 0.78
N GLN A 98 6.67 -12.91 1.42
CA GLN A 98 7.18 -13.02 2.79
C GLN A 98 6.03 -13.29 3.78
N LEU A 99 4.86 -12.64 3.65
CA LEU A 99 3.69 -12.93 4.47
C LEU A 99 3.20 -14.38 4.26
N CYS A 100 3.23 -14.90 3.04
CA CYS A 100 2.92 -16.31 2.79
C CYS A 100 3.89 -17.25 3.52
N ASP A 101 5.19 -16.91 3.59
CA ASP A 101 6.17 -17.70 4.33
C ASP A 101 5.93 -17.66 5.85
N ILE A 102 5.50 -16.53 6.38
CA ILE A 102 5.15 -16.37 7.79
C ILE A 102 3.88 -17.16 8.14
N LEU A 103 2.85 -17.10 7.30
CA LEU A 103 1.57 -17.74 7.54
C LEU A 103 1.60 -19.25 7.32
N SER A 104 2.44 -19.75 6.40
CA SER A 104 2.52 -21.17 6.06
C SER A 104 2.72 -22.08 7.28
N PRO A 105 3.70 -21.86 8.17
CA PRO A 105 3.86 -22.70 9.36
C PRO A 105 2.70 -22.54 10.36
N LEU A 106 2.06 -21.37 10.46
CA LEU A 106 0.90 -21.14 11.32
C LEU A 106 -0.32 -21.93 10.84
N HIS A 107 -0.59 -21.91 9.53
CA HIS A 107 -1.68 -22.66 8.92
C HIS A 107 -1.48 -24.18 8.95
N ARG A 108 -0.22 -24.64 9.11
CA ARG A 108 0.12 -26.09 9.23
C ARG A 108 0.13 -26.61 10.66
N CYS A 109 -0.07 -25.75 11.64
CA CYS A 109 -0.25 -26.20 13.02
C CYS A 109 -1.46 -27.12 13.13
N ASP A 110 -1.49 -27.92 14.16
CA ASP A 110 -2.67 -28.74 14.53
C ASP A 110 -3.12 -28.36 15.95
N PRO A 111 -4.26 -27.69 16.10
CA PRO A 111 -5.11 -27.12 15.04
C PRO A 111 -4.45 -25.90 14.35
N PRO A 112 -4.82 -25.60 13.09
CA PRO A 112 -4.32 -24.44 12.35
C PRO A 112 -4.56 -23.12 13.08
N ILE A 113 -3.56 -22.22 13.05
CA ILE A 113 -3.66 -20.86 13.60
C ILE A 113 -3.96 -19.89 12.45
N ILE A 114 -5.09 -19.21 12.52
CA ILE A 114 -5.55 -18.22 11.53
C ILE A 114 -5.40 -16.83 12.12
N HIS A 115 -4.76 -15.90 11.39
CA HIS A 115 -4.45 -14.56 11.89
C HIS A 115 -5.68 -13.65 11.95
N ARG A 116 -6.52 -13.62 10.91
CA ARG A 116 -7.82 -12.95 10.82
C ARG A 116 -7.81 -11.40 10.82
N ASP A 117 -6.67 -10.75 11.05
CA ASP A 117 -6.55 -9.29 11.02
C ASP A 117 -5.28 -8.82 10.27
N ILE A 118 -5.05 -9.40 9.07
CA ILE A 118 -3.96 -8.98 8.19
C ILE A 118 -4.32 -7.64 7.55
N LYS A 119 -3.55 -6.60 7.90
CA LYS A 119 -3.73 -5.22 7.42
C LYS A 119 -2.41 -4.45 7.52
N PRO A 120 -2.26 -3.30 6.84
CA PRO A 120 -1.00 -2.56 6.82
C PRO A 120 -0.46 -2.16 8.20
N SER A 121 -1.33 -1.84 9.17
CA SER A 121 -0.90 -1.46 10.53
C SER A 121 -0.34 -2.63 11.34
N ASN A 122 -0.65 -3.88 10.95
CA ASN A 122 -0.16 -5.08 11.63
C ASN A 122 1.05 -5.71 10.92
N ILE A 123 1.68 -4.98 10.00
CA ILE A 123 2.86 -5.43 9.25
C ILE A 123 3.96 -4.41 9.44
N LEU A 124 5.12 -4.85 9.98
CA LEU A 124 6.32 -4.04 10.11
C LEU A 124 7.28 -4.36 8.96
N LEU A 125 7.85 -3.33 8.38
CA LEU A 125 8.97 -3.41 7.43
C LEU A 125 10.23 -2.96 8.17
N THR A 126 11.20 -3.87 8.29
CA THR A 126 12.49 -3.58 8.91
C THR A 126 13.40 -2.82 7.94
N PRO A 127 14.48 -2.16 8.41
CA PRO A 127 15.45 -1.50 7.53
C PRO A 127 16.19 -2.44 6.56
N SER A 128 16.10 -3.76 6.77
CA SER A 128 16.65 -4.80 5.90
C SER A 128 15.59 -5.45 5.00
N ASP A 129 14.47 -4.79 4.78
CA ASP A 129 13.32 -5.22 3.95
C ASP A 129 12.68 -6.55 4.38
N HIS A 130 12.84 -6.94 5.65
CA HIS A 130 12.13 -8.08 6.21
C HIS A 130 10.76 -7.67 6.70
N VAL A 131 9.78 -8.52 6.40
CA VAL A 131 8.40 -8.39 6.86
C VAL A 131 8.22 -9.08 8.19
N ILE A 132 7.60 -8.39 9.14
CA ILE A 132 7.21 -8.95 10.44
C ILE A 132 5.71 -8.75 10.62
N LEU A 133 5.01 -9.83 10.91
CA LEU A 133 3.58 -9.83 11.19
C LEU A 133 3.38 -9.72 12.70
N ILE A 134 2.60 -8.71 13.12
CA ILE A 134 2.35 -8.40 14.54
C ILE A 134 0.86 -8.46 14.85
N ASP A 135 0.53 -8.48 16.13
CA ASP A 135 -0.84 -8.40 16.68
C ASP A 135 -1.73 -9.61 16.34
N PHE A 136 -1.62 -10.64 17.19
CA PHE A 136 -2.40 -11.88 17.10
C PHE A 136 -3.68 -11.86 17.96
N ASP A 137 -4.16 -10.68 18.40
CA ASP A 137 -5.33 -10.59 19.30
C ASP A 137 -6.63 -11.11 18.66
N ALA A 138 -6.76 -10.95 17.34
CA ALA A 138 -7.90 -11.46 16.57
C ALA A 138 -7.72 -12.92 16.11
N SER A 139 -6.53 -13.47 16.30
CA SER A 139 -6.19 -14.81 15.82
C SER A 139 -6.87 -15.90 16.63
N ARG A 140 -7.11 -17.03 15.99
CA ARG A 140 -7.65 -18.21 16.66
C ARG A 140 -7.21 -19.49 16.00
N GLU A 141 -7.33 -20.56 16.77
CA GLU A 141 -7.24 -21.91 16.27
C GLU A 141 -8.52 -22.30 15.53
N PHE A 142 -8.36 -22.99 14.41
CA PHE A 142 -9.48 -23.56 13.69
C PHE A 142 -10.11 -24.70 14.48
N ASP A 143 -11.42 -24.63 14.71
CA ASP A 143 -12.17 -25.67 15.44
C ASP A 143 -13.29 -26.22 14.54
N ALA A 144 -13.04 -27.36 13.92
CA ALA A 144 -13.98 -28.02 13.00
C ALA A 144 -15.36 -28.33 13.63
N GLY A 145 -15.48 -28.27 14.97
CA GLY A 145 -16.75 -28.50 15.69
C GLY A 145 -17.67 -27.27 15.77
N LYS A 146 -17.18 -26.09 15.37
CA LYS A 146 -17.98 -24.85 15.43
C LYS A 146 -18.46 -24.46 14.03
N PRO A 147 -19.77 -24.27 13.82
CA PRO A 147 -20.31 -23.91 12.51
C PRO A 147 -20.04 -22.48 12.08
N GLU A 148 -19.87 -21.55 13.03
CA GLU A 148 -19.73 -20.11 12.76
C GLU A 148 -18.79 -19.43 13.76
N ASP A 149 -18.20 -18.31 13.33
CA ASP A 149 -17.44 -17.42 14.21
C ASP A 149 -18.39 -16.63 15.11
N THR A 150 -18.20 -16.74 16.43
CA THR A 150 -19.10 -16.15 17.43
C THR A 150 -18.87 -14.65 17.65
N VAL A 151 -17.78 -14.08 17.14
CA VAL A 151 -17.41 -12.67 17.34
C VAL A 151 -16.97 -12.06 16.01
N LEU A 152 -17.55 -10.93 15.65
CA LEU A 152 -17.10 -10.07 14.55
C LEU A 152 -15.72 -9.50 14.92
N LEU A 153 -14.68 -10.06 14.36
CA LEU A 153 -13.30 -9.62 14.54
C LEU A 153 -12.65 -9.34 13.20
N GLY A 154 -11.79 -8.35 13.18
CA GLY A 154 -11.05 -7.93 12.00
C GLY A 154 -11.42 -6.52 11.53
N THR A 155 -10.51 -5.92 10.75
CA THR A 155 -10.72 -4.59 10.18
C THR A 155 -11.63 -4.70 8.97
N ARG A 156 -12.73 -3.95 8.98
CA ARG A 156 -13.88 -4.08 8.05
C ARG A 156 -13.50 -4.16 6.58
N GLU A 157 -12.48 -3.45 6.17
CA GLU A 157 -12.04 -3.37 4.77
C GLU A 157 -11.23 -4.57 4.32
N TYR A 158 -10.59 -5.31 5.27
CA TYR A 158 -9.69 -6.45 5.01
C TYR A 158 -10.31 -7.79 5.37
N ALA A 159 -11.34 -7.79 6.23
CA ALA A 159 -11.96 -9.00 6.73
C ALA A 159 -12.71 -9.75 5.63
N ALA A 160 -12.51 -11.07 5.60
CA ALA A 160 -13.21 -11.96 4.69
C ALA A 160 -14.71 -12.05 5.02
N PRO A 161 -15.58 -12.32 4.02
CA PRO A 161 -17.03 -12.38 4.24
C PRO A 161 -17.47 -13.31 5.37
N GLU A 162 -16.83 -14.47 5.51
CA GLU A 162 -17.11 -15.44 6.57
C GLU A 162 -16.84 -14.91 7.96
N GLN A 163 -15.94 -13.93 8.13
CA GLN A 163 -15.65 -13.29 9.42
C GLN A 163 -16.81 -12.42 9.95
N TYR A 164 -17.82 -12.17 9.11
CA TYR A 164 -19.04 -11.43 9.49
C TYR A 164 -20.18 -12.35 9.97
N GLY A 165 -19.88 -13.60 10.36
CA GLY A 165 -20.88 -14.53 10.86
C GLY A 165 -21.58 -15.34 9.75
N PHE A 166 -21.01 -15.38 8.54
CA PHE A 166 -21.51 -16.19 7.43
C PHE A 166 -20.80 -17.54 7.30
N GLY A 167 -19.98 -17.92 8.28
CA GLY A 167 -19.23 -19.16 8.29
C GLY A 167 -18.09 -19.14 9.28
N GLN A 168 -17.28 -20.17 9.27
CA GLN A 168 -16.07 -20.26 10.09
C GLN A 168 -14.86 -19.80 9.30
N SER A 169 -14.00 -18.99 9.93
CA SER A 169 -12.71 -18.59 9.36
C SER A 169 -11.75 -19.76 9.32
N ASP A 170 -11.14 -20.00 8.16
CA ASP A 170 -10.02 -20.92 7.96
C ASP A 170 -8.82 -20.19 7.32
N ALA A 171 -7.76 -20.93 6.94
CA ALA A 171 -6.57 -20.36 6.30
C ALA A 171 -6.88 -19.48 5.07
N ARG A 172 -8.02 -19.71 4.40
CA ARG A 172 -8.45 -18.93 3.23
C ARG A 172 -9.02 -17.56 3.58
N SER A 173 -9.34 -17.31 4.86
CA SER A 173 -9.68 -15.96 5.35
C SER A 173 -8.45 -15.05 5.33
N ASP A 174 -7.27 -15.55 5.70
CA ASP A 174 -6.02 -14.81 5.58
C ASP A 174 -5.64 -14.57 4.11
N ILE A 175 -5.90 -15.53 3.21
CA ILE A 175 -5.68 -15.36 1.76
C ILE A 175 -6.55 -14.23 1.20
N TYR A 176 -7.79 -14.10 1.66
CA TYR A 176 -8.65 -12.97 1.27
C TYR A 176 -8.02 -11.63 1.68
N ALA A 177 -7.58 -11.52 2.93
CA ALA A 177 -6.93 -10.31 3.44
C ALA A 177 -5.63 -9.98 2.68
N LEU A 178 -4.81 -11.00 2.33
CA LEU A 178 -3.61 -10.82 1.48
C LEU A 178 -3.97 -10.28 0.09
N GLY A 179 -5.07 -10.74 -0.51
CA GLY A 179 -5.56 -10.21 -1.79
C GLY A 179 -5.97 -8.75 -1.71
N VAL A 180 -6.71 -8.37 -0.66
CA VAL A 180 -7.09 -6.97 -0.40
C VAL A 180 -5.84 -6.10 -0.16
N LEU A 181 -4.88 -6.61 0.62
CA LEU A 181 -3.62 -5.94 0.92
C LEU A 181 -2.79 -5.70 -0.35
N LEU A 182 -2.63 -6.72 -1.20
CA LEU A 182 -1.93 -6.60 -2.47
C LEU A 182 -2.56 -5.51 -3.35
N ASN A 183 -3.89 -5.51 -3.47
CA ASN A 183 -4.59 -4.46 -4.21
C ASN A 183 -4.33 -3.07 -3.63
N LYS A 184 -4.40 -2.93 -2.30
CA LYS A 184 -4.17 -1.67 -1.61
C LYS A 184 -2.76 -1.14 -1.85
N MET A 185 -1.74 -2.00 -1.80
CA MET A 185 -0.36 -1.65 -2.11
C MET A 185 -0.17 -1.19 -3.56
N LEU A 186 -0.87 -1.80 -4.52
CA LEU A 186 -0.72 -1.49 -5.95
C LEU A 186 -1.50 -0.27 -6.41
N THR A 187 -2.71 -0.05 -5.89
CA THR A 187 -3.64 0.97 -6.39
C THR A 187 -3.92 2.10 -5.39
N GLY A 188 -3.50 1.94 -4.13
CA GLY A 188 -3.86 2.84 -3.04
C GLY A 188 -5.33 2.72 -2.60
N THR A 189 -6.12 1.79 -3.16
CA THR A 189 -7.55 1.62 -2.87
C THR A 189 -7.92 0.15 -2.69
N TYR A 190 -9.21 -0.16 -2.52
CA TYR A 190 -9.71 -1.52 -2.28
C TYR A 190 -10.21 -2.17 -3.57
N PRO A 191 -10.20 -3.53 -3.70
CA PRO A 191 -10.53 -4.25 -4.94
C PRO A 191 -11.90 -3.91 -5.52
N ARG A 192 -12.88 -3.54 -4.67
CA ARG A 192 -14.23 -3.16 -5.12
C ARG A 192 -14.27 -1.83 -5.88
N ARG A 193 -13.27 -0.96 -5.71
CA ARG A 193 -13.18 0.34 -6.39
C ARG A 193 -12.29 0.28 -7.61
N GLU A 194 -11.15 -0.38 -7.47
CA GLU A 194 -10.16 -0.48 -8.53
C GLU A 194 -9.35 -1.76 -8.32
N CYS A 195 -9.13 -2.51 -9.38
CA CYS A 195 -8.28 -3.70 -9.40
C CYS A 195 -7.31 -3.57 -10.58
N PRO A 196 -6.03 -3.92 -10.43
CA PRO A 196 -5.08 -3.88 -11.53
C PRO A 196 -5.52 -4.82 -12.66
N GLU A 197 -5.17 -4.47 -13.89
CA GLU A 197 -5.36 -5.37 -15.03
C GLU A 197 -4.23 -6.42 -15.10
N GLY A 198 -4.48 -7.52 -15.84
CA GLY A 198 -3.49 -8.57 -16.09
C GLY A 198 -3.38 -9.57 -14.93
N SER A 199 -2.26 -10.29 -14.89
CA SER A 199 -2.08 -11.44 -14.01
C SER A 199 -2.20 -11.13 -12.51
N LEU A 200 -1.82 -9.92 -12.07
CA LEU A 200 -2.02 -9.51 -10.67
C LEU A 200 -3.50 -9.29 -10.35
N GLY A 201 -4.25 -8.69 -11.26
CA GLY A 201 -5.69 -8.50 -11.09
C GLY A 201 -6.43 -9.84 -11.02
N GLU A 202 -6.03 -10.83 -11.82
CA GLU A 202 -6.59 -12.20 -11.76
C GLU A 202 -6.29 -12.86 -10.41
N ILE A 203 -5.05 -12.72 -9.90
CA ILE A 203 -4.66 -13.23 -8.57
C ILE A 203 -5.47 -12.56 -7.47
N ILE A 204 -5.57 -11.23 -7.47
CA ILE A 204 -6.34 -10.47 -6.49
C ILE A 204 -7.81 -10.88 -6.53
N THR A 205 -8.40 -10.99 -7.73
CA THR A 205 -9.81 -11.41 -7.91
C THR A 205 -10.05 -12.80 -7.33
N ARG A 206 -9.12 -13.75 -7.56
CA ARG A 206 -9.22 -15.08 -6.98
C ARG A 206 -9.07 -15.06 -5.46
N CYS A 207 -8.11 -14.33 -4.91
CA CYS A 207 -7.95 -14.18 -3.46
C CYS A 207 -9.22 -13.63 -2.80
N THR A 208 -9.85 -12.62 -3.42
CA THR A 208 -10.99 -11.88 -2.87
C THR A 208 -12.35 -12.44 -3.32
N ALA A 209 -12.40 -13.68 -3.81
CA ALA A 209 -13.65 -14.38 -4.13
C ALA A 209 -14.54 -14.50 -2.89
N LEU A 210 -15.87 -14.38 -3.10
CA LEU A 210 -16.85 -14.40 -2.02
C LEU A 210 -16.81 -15.74 -1.26
N LEU A 211 -16.79 -16.84 -2.00
CA LEU A 211 -16.76 -18.18 -1.46
C LEU A 211 -15.31 -18.64 -1.23
N PRO A 212 -14.95 -19.14 -0.04
CA PRO A 212 -13.59 -19.59 0.27
C PRO A 212 -13.06 -20.68 -0.70
N GLU A 213 -13.91 -21.57 -1.18
CA GLU A 213 -13.55 -22.65 -2.13
C GLU A 213 -13.16 -22.15 -3.52
N GLN A 214 -13.46 -20.91 -3.86
CA GLN A 214 -13.04 -20.28 -5.12
C GLN A 214 -11.67 -19.59 -5.01
N ARG A 215 -11.15 -19.43 -3.78
CA ARG A 215 -9.83 -18.84 -3.51
C ARG A 215 -8.71 -19.85 -3.74
N TYR A 216 -7.49 -19.44 -3.51
CA TYR A 216 -6.37 -20.38 -3.39
C TYR A 216 -6.57 -21.28 -2.18
N ALA A 217 -6.18 -22.56 -2.30
CA ALA A 217 -6.37 -23.53 -1.22
C ALA A 217 -5.39 -23.29 -0.06
N SER A 218 -4.23 -22.72 -0.33
CA SER A 218 -3.22 -22.40 0.68
C SER A 218 -2.37 -21.18 0.29
N VAL A 219 -1.64 -20.63 1.25
CA VAL A 219 -0.71 -19.53 1.01
C VAL A 219 0.45 -19.94 0.11
N GLU A 220 0.84 -21.21 0.09
CA GLU A 220 1.85 -21.73 -0.83
C GLU A 220 1.37 -21.72 -2.27
N GLU A 221 0.09 -22.05 -2.52
CA GLU A 221 -0.52 -21.95 -3.85
C GLU A 221 -0.56 -20.49 -4.31
N LEU A 222 -0.94 -19.56 -3.43
CA LEU A 222 -0.90 -18.12 -3.71
C LEU A 222 0.52 -17.66 -4.05
N LYS A 223 1.52 -18.02 -3.24
CA LYS A 223 2.93 -17.69 -3.47
C LYS A 223 3.43 -18.23 -4.80
N ALA A 224 3.09 -19.48 -5.13
CA ALA A 224 3.45 -20.08 -6.41
C ALA A 224 2.83 -19.31 -7.59
N ALA A 225 1.57 -18.86 -7.49
CA ALA A 225 0.92 -18.06 -8.52
C ALA A 225 1.62 -16.69 -8.70
N LEU A 226 2.02 -16.03 -7.60
CA LEU A 226 2.74 -14.75 -7.63
C LEU A 226 4.12 -14.88 -8.26
N THR A 227 4.87 -15.96 -7.94
CA THR A 227 6.22 -16.19 -8.45
C THR A 227 6.23 -16.69 -9.89
N SER A 228 5.29 -17.53 -10.30
CA SER A 228 5.17 -18.02 -11.68
C SER A 228 4.83 -16.90 -12.69
N ARG A 229 4.25 -15.79 -12.22
CA ARG A 229 4.00 -14.59 -13.02
C ARG A 229 5.27 -14.00 -13.62
N SER A 230 6.39 -14.03 -12.87
CA SER A 230 7.68 -13.46 -13.31
C SER A 230 8.24 -14.12 -14.58
N SER A 231 7.77 -15.34 -14.94
CA SER A 231 8.19 -16.04 -16.16
C SER A 231 7.34 -15.70 -17.40
N LYS A 232 6.17 -15.09 -17.20
CA LYS A 232 5.33 -14.56 -18.28
C LYS A 232 5.37 -13.04 -18.19
N SER A 233 6.37 -12.44 -18.86
CA SER A 233 6.40 -10.99 -19.03
C SER A 233 5.01 -10.51 -19.47
N ALA A 234 4.38 -9.63 -18.66
CA ALA A 234 3.17 -8.95 -19.11
C ALA A 234 3.47 -8.34 -20.48
N PRO A 235 2.54 -8.42 -21.45
CA PRO A 235 2.71 -7.71 -22.68
C PRO A 235 3.00 -6.23 -22.32
N PRO A 236 3.96 -5.57 -22.98
CA PRO A 236 4.26 -4.19 -22.68
C PRO A 236 2.94 -3.42 -22.73
N ARG A 237 2.64 -2.66 -21.67
CA ARG A 237 1.44 -1.81 -21.63
C ARG A 237 1.37 -1.10 -22.97
N PRO A 238 0.23 -1.14 -23.70
CA PRO A 238 0.13 -0.47 -24.97
C PRO A 238 0.54 0.97 -24.73
N ALA A 239 1.66 1.39 -25.31
CA ALA A 239 2.13 2.76 -25.22
C ALA A 239 0.92 3.63 -25.62
N ARG A 240 0.55 4.60 -24.78
CA ARG A 240 -0.56 5.51 -25.04
C ARG A 240 -0.40 5.99 -26.48
N LYS A 241 -1.34 5.59 -27.34
CA LYS A 241 -1.24 5.84 -28.79
C LYS A 241 -1.02 7.33 -28.99
N SER A 242 0.13 7.70 -29.56
CA SER A 242 0.34 9.06 -30.03
C SER A 242 -0.67 9.31 -31.15
N HIS A 243 -1.37 10.43 -31.09
CA HIS A 243 -2.30 10.85 -32.14
C HIS A 243 -1.63 11.94 -32.99
N PRO A 244 -0.77 11.60 -33.96
CA PRO A 244 0.03 12.58 -34.67
C PRO A 244 -0.82 13.58 -35.47
N ILE A 245 -1.95 13.13 -36.03
CA ILE A 245 -2.88 14.01 -36.76
C ILE A 245 -3.54 15.02 -35.81
N LEU A 246 -3.98 14.56 -34.60
CA LEU A 246 -4.58 15.44 -33.62
C LEU A 246 -3.53 16.43 -33.07
N ALA A 247 -2.29 15.98 -32.84
CA ALA A 247 -1.18 16.82 -32.44
C ALA A 247 -0.88 17.91 -33.48
N PHE A 248 -0.88 17.57 -34.76
CA PHE A 248 -0.68 18.51 -35.88
C PHE A 248 -1.78 19.57 -35.94
N LEU A 249 -3.05 19.18 -35.83
CA LEU A 249 -4.18 20.10 -35.83
C LEU A 249 -4.16 21.04 -34.61
N LEU A 250 -3.86 20.49 -33.43
CA LEU A 250 -3.75 21.30 -32.21
C LEU A 250 -2.53 22.25 -32.25
N SER A 251 -1.43 21.84 -32.89
CA SER A 251 -0.27 22.71 -33.08
C SER A 251 -0.57 23.90 -33.97
N ILE A 252 -1.29 23.70 -35.07
CA ILE A 252 -1.75 24.80 -35.97
C ILE A 252 -2.66 25.74 -35.18
N SER A 253 -3.64 25.21 -34.42
CA SER A 253 -4.54 26.03 -33.64
C SER A 253 -3.81 26.83 -32.55
N ALA A 254 -2.80 26.22 -31.90
CA ALA A 254 -1.97 26.88 -30.89
C ALA A 254 -1.15 28.04 -31.46
N ILE A 255 -0.58 27.88 -32.66
CA ILE A 255 0.14 28.93 -33.39
C ILE A 255 -0.84 30.08 -33.74
N MET A 256 -2.03 29.77 -34.24
CA MET A 256 -3.06 30.78 -34.60
C MET A 256 -3.51 31.57 -33.36
N VAL A 257 -3.74 30.90 -32.24
CA VAL A 257 -4.10 31.55 -30.97
C VAL A 257 -2.95 32.40 -30.43
N GLY A 258 -1.72 31.90 -30.48
CA GLY A 258 -0.52 32.63 -30.04
C GLY A 258 -0.30 33.92 -30.82
N THR A 259 -0.55 33.90 -32.15
CA THR A 259 -0.45 35.09 -32.99
C THR A 259 -1.61 36.07 -32.80
N SER A 260 -2.78 35.61 -32.36
CA SER A 260 -3.98 36.44 -32.16
C SER A 260 -4.04 37.12 -30.77
N LEU A 261 -3.36 36.56 -29.78
CA LEU A 261 -3.35 37.05 -28.38
C LEU A 261 -2.43 38.26 -28.14
N SER A 262 -1.76 38.75 -29.18
CA SER A 262 -0.89 39.93 -29.03
C SER A 262 -1.74 41.18 -28.95
N ILE A 263 -1.92 41.67 -27.75
CA ILE A 263 -2.48 42.96 -27.48
C ILE A 263 -1.40 44.01 -27.83
N PRO A 264 -1.61 44.92 -28.76
CA PRO A 264 -0.64 45.98 -29.07
C PRO A 264 -0.55 46.94 -27.89
N THR A 265 0.38 46.64 -26.98
CA THR A 265 0.81 47.61 -25.99
C THR A 265 1.88 48.49 -26.66
N LYS A 266 2.04 49.77 -26.21
CA LYS A 266 2.96 50.78 -26.77
C LYS A 266 4.45 50.42 -26.61
N THR A 267 4.81 49.14 -26.63
CA THR A 267 6.15 48.61 -26.45
C THR A 267 6.84 48.38 -27.79
N SER A 268 8.17 48.47 -27.80
CA SER A 268 9.03 48.24 -28.97
C SER A 268 8.70 46.94 -29.71
N ALA A 269 8.75 46.95 -31.03
CA ALA A 269 8.46 45.79 -31.88
C ALA A 269 9.27 44.54 -31.52
N GLN A 270 10.43 44.67 -30.90
CA GLN A 270 11.29 43.58 -30.44
C GLN A 270 10.68 42.81 -29.24
N HIS A 271 10.08 43.51 -28.30
CA HIS A 271 9.43 42.87 -27.14
C HIS A 271 8.17 42.13 -27.55
N LEU A 272 7.39 42.72 -28.48
CA LEU A 272 6.22 42.04 -29.03
C LEU A 272 6.56 40.74 -29.72
N MET A 273 7.66 40.67 -30.45
CA MET A 273 8.14 39.48 -31.13
C MET A 273 8.62 38.39 -30.15
N GLN A 274 9.27 38.78 -29.05
CA GLN A 274 9.73 37.86 -27.99
C GLN A 274 8.54 37.23 -27.26
N ASP A 275 7.50 38.00 -26.94
CA ASP A 275 6.30 37.51 -26.26
C ASP A 275 5.57 36.47 -27.14
N HIS A 276 5.44 36.72 -28.43
CA HIS A 276 4.87 35.79 -29.40
C HIS A 276 5.62 34.45 -29.43
N ILE A 277 6.94 34.51 -29.47
CA ILE A 277 7.78 33.33 -29.51
C ILE A 277 7.57 32.51 -28.22
N CYS A 278 7.61 33.14 -27.05
CA CYS A 278 7.46 32.47 -25.76
C CYS A 278 6.08 31.81 -25.61
N VAL A 279 5.00 32.49 -25.94
CA VAL A 279 3.63 31.95 -25.87
C VAL A 279 3.46 30.79 -26.84
N THR A 280 3.99 30.91 -28.05
CA THR A 280 3.90 29.85 -29.07
C THR A 280 4.67 28.60 -28.65
N LEU A 281 5.90 28.74 -28.11
CA LEU A 281 6.70 27.62 -27.62
C LEU A 281 6.03 26.94 -26.45
N TRP A 282 5.41 27.69 -25.52
CA TRP A 282 4.69 27.14 -24.39
C TRP A 282 3.46 26.34 -24.83
N LEU A 283 2.66 26.85 -25.78
CA LEU A 283 1.51 26.16 -26.34
C LEU A 283 1.93 24.87 -27.09
N LEU A 284 3.02 24.92 -27.85
CA LEU A 284 3.58 23.73 -28.50
C LEU A 284 4.03 22.67 -27.51
N PHE A 285 4.67 23.07 -26.40
CA PHE A 285 5.04 22.16 -25.31
C PHE A 285 3.81 21.50 -24.68
N LEU A 286 2.72 22.25 -24.43
CA LEU A 286 1.47 21.69 -23.94
C LEU A 286 0.86 20.67 -24.92
N VAL A 287 0.90 20.93 -26.21
CA VAL A 287 0.44 19.98 -27.24
C VAL A 287 1.29 18.70 -27.22
N MET A 288 2.60 18.82 -27.09
CA MET A 288 3.49 17.64 -26.97
C MET A 288 3.16 16.80 -25.73
N LEU A 289 2.84 17.42 -24.58
CA LEU A 289 2.42 16.72 -23.38
C LEU A 289 1.04 16.06 -23.54
N LEU A 290 0.06 16.78 -24.09
CA LEU A 290 -1.31 16.27 -24.31
C LEU A 290 -1.34 15.08 -25.25
N CYS A 291 -0.57 15.15 -26.33
CA CYS A 291 -0.52 14.11 -27.35
C CYS A 291 0.51 13.01 -27.07
N ASN A 292 1.22 13.10 -25.93
CA ASN A 292 2.28 12.17 -25.55
C ASN A 292 3.35 11.95 -26.65
N ILE A 293 3.71 13.02 -27.35
CA ILE A 293 4.70 12.95 -28.44
C ILE A 293 6.07 12.63 -27.83
N GLY A 294 6.72 11.57 -28.31
CA GLY A 294 8.00 11.10 -27.81
C GLY A 294 7.96 10.46 -26.40
N GLY A 295 6.75 10.14 -25.89
CA GLY A 295 6.60 9.54 -24.56
C GLY A 295 6.97 10.47 -23.41
N ILE A 296 6.94 11.77 -23.61
CA ILE A 296 7.36 12.77 -22.58
C ILE A 296 6.45 12.72 -21.35
N SER A 297 5.13 12.56 -21.53
CA SER A 297 4.20 12.47 -20.41
C SER A 297 4.42 11.21 -19.55
N ASP A 298 4.95 10.13 -20.13
CA ASP A 298 5.23 8.88 -19.44
C ASP A 298 6.53 8.95 -18.62
N LYS A 299 7.43 9.87 -18.97
CA LYS A 299 8.71 10.10 -18.27
C LYS A 299 8.60 11.04 -17.08
N LEU A 300 7.52 11.82 -16.99
CA LEU A 300 7.31 12.76 -15.89
C LEU A 300 6.45 12.13 -14.81
N PRO A 301 6.98 11.84 -13.60
CA PRO A 301 6.27 11.10 -12.54
C PRO A 301 4.99 11.79 -12.09
N ILE A 302 4.92 13.12 -12.17
CA ILE A 302 3.75 13.93 -11.79
C ILE A 302 2.61 13.77 -12.79
N LEU A 303 2.90 13.71 -14.09
CA LEU A 303 1.89 13.60 -15.15
C LEU A 303 1.41 12.15 -15.35
N ARG A 304 2.24 11.18 -14.99
CA ARG A 304 1.89 9.75 -15.06
C ARG A 304 0.76 9.35 -14.10
N ARG A 305 0.55 10.13 -13.02
CA ARG A 305 -0.41 9.84 -11.93
C ARG A 305 -1.62 10.77 -11.90
N SER A 306 -1.65 11.82 -12.71
CA SER A 306 -2.73 12.80 -12.63
C SER A 306 -4.01 12.33 -13.32
N THR A 307 -5.12 12.45 -12.60
CA THR A 307 -6.47 12.47 -13.22
C THR A 307 -6.58 13.66 -14.17
N VAL A 308 -7.57 13.66 -15.08
CA VAL A 308 -7.80 14.78 -16.02
C VAL A 308 -7.87 16.13 -15.30
N SER A 309 -8.46 16.17 -14.10
CA SER A 309 -8.53 17.38 -13.26
C SER A 309 -7.16 17.82 -12.72
N GLY A 310 -6.30 16.88 -12.31
CA GLY A 310 -4.94 17.19 -11.88
C GLY A 310 -4.07 17.69 -13.02
N PHE A 311 -4.24 17.13 -14.23
CA PHE A 311 -3.56 17.61 -15.43
C PHE A 311 -3.96 19.03 -15.79
N LEU A 312 -5.26 19.36 -15.75
CA LEU A 312 -5.79 20.72 -15.99
C LEU A 312 -5.28 21.71 -14.95
N PHE A 313 -5.18 21.31 -13.67
CA PHE A 313 -4.61 22.14 -12.60
C PHE A 313 -3.15 22.49 -12.89
N TRP A 314 -2.31 21.51 -13.23
CA TRP A 314 -0.89 21.74 -13.56
C TRP A 314 -0.71 22.58 -14.83
N MET A 315 -1.61 22.44 -15.80
CA MET A 315 -1.63 23.23 -17.03
C MET A 315 -1.88 24.72 -16.72
N LEU A 316 -2.88 25.02 -15.89
CA LEU A 316 -3.20 26.38 -15.45
C LEU A 316 -2.09 26.96 -14.56
N PHE A 317 -1.54 26.14 -13.64
CA PHE A 317 -0.47 26.56 -12.73
C PHE A 317 0.82 26.91 -13.51
N SER A 318 1.22 26.09 -14.48
CA SER A 318 2.41 26.38 -15.32
C SER A 318 2.22 27.63 -16.17
N GLY A 319 1.01 27.90 -16.65
CA GLY A 319 0.66 29.14 -17.36
C GLY A 319 0.78 30.38 -16.47
N PHE A 320 0.32 30.27 -15.23
CA PHE A 320 0.41 31.35 -14.25
C PHE A 320 1.87 31.65 -13.86
N LEU A 321 2.68 30.60 -13.72
CA LEU A 321 4.11 30.71 -13.41
C LEU A 321 4.91 31.33 -14.54
N ALA A 322 4.61 30.95 -15.78
CA ALA A 322 5.22 31.51 -16.99
C ALA A 322 4.87 33.01 -17.16
N ALA A 323 3.62 33.38 -16.94
CA ALA A 323 3.17 34.78 -16.98
C ALA A 323 3.79 35.63 -15.84
N GLY A 324 3.98 35.03 -14.65
CA GLY A 324 4.66 35.68 -13.52
C GLY A 324 6.15 35.92 -13.77
N LEU A 325 6.85 34.93 -14.34
CA LEU A 325 8.25 35.02 -14.74
C LEU A 325 8.47 36.05 -15.84
N LEU A 326 7.60 36.11 -16.85
CA LEU A 326 7.60 37.13 -17.88
C LEU A 326 7.45 38.56 -17.27
N ARG A 327 6.51 38.76 -16.34
CA ARG A 327 6.37 40.04 -15.64
C ARG A 327 7.60 40.43 -14.84
N LEU A 328 8.28 39.49 -14.18
CA LEU A 328 9.52 39.74 -13.45
C LEU A 328 10.67 40.18 -14.38
N LEU A 329 10.77 39.57 -15.58
CA LEU A 329 11.76 39.97 -16.60
C LEU A 329 11.51 41.36 -17.20
N TYR A 330 10.30 41.92 -17.11
CA TYR A 330 9.95 43.29 -17.51
C TYR A 330 10.17 44.32 -16.42
N LEU A 331 10.51 43.92 -15.19
CA LEU A 331 10.78 44.80 -14.05
C LEU A 331 12.28 45.12 -13.89
N PHE A 332 13.14 44.47 -14.64
CA PHE A 332 14.58 44.71 -14.79
C PHE A 332 14.94 45.05 -16.22
#